data_ce94682f2f4afd7451355e23536d9068
#
_entry.id   ce94682f2f4afd7451355e23536d9068
#
_cell.length_a   1.000
_cell.length_b   1.000
_cell.length_c   1.000
_cell.angle_alpha   90.00
_cell.angle_beta   90.00
_cell.angle_gamma   90.00
#
_symmetry.space_group_name_H-M   'P 1'
#
loop_
_entity.id
_entity.type
_entity.pdbx_description
1 polymer ?
#
loop_
_entity_poly.entity_id
_entity_poly.type
_entity_poly.pdbx_seq_one_letter_code
_entity_poly.pdbx_strand_id
1 'polypeptide(L)'
;MQQQDVEQLVEKVAQKLGRGLSLEDLDGLLLAYSSNQSHADRVRVNFLLSKKVPADVSAWQLSHGIATAVRPVVIPANPELGMLGRVCVPLMVRGFRVGYLWVQQESAEESPTAILTQLPGVNHELELLSGLLLDSNTAESEFRRGREREFLLACSGEPNAVAAVAGWKEVQGRGPWQMVTVLDADGWASGPDPIASTLIHRSTALQATVGMDAALFSAGTETHSVVLFRETTGRANHAQLLVHYQLELAKRSGRPVHRIILGISEGFAKTRQLSEAYRQSRVAAQAAAVDSQLGELVDCRSIGVYQLLASAGGGVGAWADSGSVYFRMLEDHDRNGELIPVLELLYDNDGSVQDVATRLHLHRSSIYNRLGRIRQLLGVDPLKGLPRLELHAALKMRRWASRPRI
;
A
#
# COMPACT_ATOMS: atom_id res chain seq x y z
N MET A 1 -22.85 -1.50 22.90
CA MET A 1 -23.28 -2.79 23.47
C MET A 1 -22.11 -3.78 23.48
N GLN A 2 -21.55 -4.18 22.38
CA GLN A 2 -20.43 -5.14 22.33
C GLN A 2 -19.18 -4.75 23.14
N GLN A 3 -18.77 -3.49 23.16
CA GLN A 3 -17.58 -3.05 23.90
C GLN A 3 -17.76 -3.13 25.40
N GLN A 4 -18.96 -2.83 25.93
CA GLN A 4 -19.30 -3.00 27.34
C GLN A 4 -19.26 -4.47 27.77
N ASP A 5 -19.69 -5.38 26.90
CA ASP A 5 -19.68 -6.82 27.16
C ASP A 5 -18.23 -7.36 27.24
N VAL A 6 -17.33 -6.87 26.38
CA VAL A 6 -15.88 -7.20 26.40
C VAL A 6 -15.22 -6.69 27.69
N GLU A 7 -15.47 -5.43 28.07
CA GLU A 7 -14.94 -4.84 29.31
C GLU A 7 -15.43 -5.58 30.55
N GLN A 8 -16.71 -5.95 30.59
CA GLN A 8 -17.30 -6.73 31.70
C GLN A 8 -16.68 -8.12 31.80
N LEU A 9 -16.44 -8.81 30.68
CA LEU A 9 -15.79 -10.12 30.67
C LEU A 9 -14.33 -10.03 31.12
N VAL A 10 -13.58 -9.04 30.66
CA VAL A 10 -12.20 -8.81 31.13
C VAL A 10 -12.18 -8.56 32.63
N GLU A 11 -13.08 -7.74 33.16
CA GLU A 11 -13.20 -7.49 34.59
C GLU A 11 -13.57 -8.76 35.38
N LYS A 12 -14.49 -9.57 34.86
CA LYS A 12 -14.88 -10.85 35.46
C LYS A 12 -13.72 -11.86 35.54
N VAL A 13 -12.92 -11.94 34.44
CA VAL A 13 -11.70 -12.78 34.42
C VAL A 13 -10.68 -12.26 35.42
N ALA A 14 -10.49 -10.94 35.50
CA ALA A 14 -9.58 -10.31 36.44
C ALA A 14 -9.96 -10.61 37.91
N GLN A 15 -11.24 -10.52 38.25
CA GLN A 15 -11.77 -10.85 39.60
C GLN A 15 -11.53 -12.32 39.95
N LYS A 16 -11.76 -13.25 39.01
CA LYS A 16 -11.52 -14.67 39.22
C LYS A 16 -10.03 -15.03 39.39
N LEU A 17 -9.17 -14.36 38.65
CA LEU A 17 -7.71 -14.58 38.74
C LEU A 17 -7.07 -13.78 39.89
N GLY A 18 -7.75 -12.76 40.42
CA GLY A 18 -7.20 -11.81 41.41
C GLY A 18 -6.12 -10.89 40.81
N ARG A 19 -6.08 -10.71 39.49
CA ARG A 19 -4.94 -10.09 38.79
C ARG A 19 -5.38 -8.99 37.83
N GLY A 20 -4.44 -8.07 37.55
CA GLY A 20 -4.60 -7.07 36.49
C GLY A 20 -4.46 -7.67 35.10
N LEU A 21 -5.42 -7.36 34.23
CA LEU A 21 -5.47 -7.86 32.86
C LEU A 21 -5.46 -6.72 31.83
N SER A 22 -4.88 -6.97 30.65
CA SER A 22 -5.10 -6.17 29.45
C SER A 22 -5.40 -7.07 28.26
N LEU A 23 -6.34 -6.62 27.43
CA LEU A 23 -6.76 -7.27 26.20
C LEU A 23 -6.27 -6.44 25.02
N GLU A 24 -5.62 -7.10 24.08
CA GLU A 24 -5.05 -6.49 22.87
C GLU A 24 -5.59 -7.17 21.63
N ASP A 25 -5.69 -6.41 20.54
CA ASP A 25 -5.88 -6.96 19.21
C ASP A 25 -4.59 -7.61 18.66
N LEU A 26 -4.63 -8.06 17.40
CA LEU A 26 -3.49 -8.69 16.74
C LEU A 26 -2.36 -7.69 16.40
N ASP A 27 -2.65 -6.41 16.40
CA ASP A 27 -1.71 -5.31 16.11
C ASP A 27 -1.12 -4.68 17.39
N GLY A 28 -1.49 -5.20 18.57
CA GLY A 28 -1.02 -4.71 19.87
C GLY A 28 -1.73 -3.41 20.33
N LEU A 29 -2.94 -3.16 19.83
CA LEU A 29 -3.79 -2.06 20.29
C LEU A 29 -4.59 -2.52 21.50
N LEU A 30 -4.65 -1.67 22.54
CA LEU A 30 -5.44 -1.92 23.74
C LEU A 30 -6.95 -1.87 23.44
N LEU A 31 -7.64 -2.98 23.63
CA LEU A 31 -9.09 -3.10 23.48
C LEU A 31 -9.83 -2.90 24.81
N ALA A 32 -9.33 -3.53 25.89
CA ALA A 32 -9.91 -3.40 27.22
C ALA A 32 -8.84 -3.68 28.29
N TYR A 33 -9.10 -3.27 29.53
CA TYR A 33 -8.28 -3.58 30.68
C TYR A 33 -9.15 -3.67 31.96
N SER A 34 -8.64 -4.43 32.94
CA SER A 34 -9.34 -4.56 34.24
C SER A 34 -9.10 -3.36 35.17
N SER A 35 -10.00 -3.13 36.08
CA SER A 35 -9.91 -2.05 37.09
C SER A 35 -8.76 -2.27 38.07
N ASN A 36 -8.42 -3.52 38.39
CA ASN A 36 -7.33 -3.86 39.30
C ASN A 36 -5.96 -3.62 38.63
N GLN A 37 -5.26 -2.54 39.02
CA GLN A 37 -3.93 -2.12 38.54
C GLN A 37 -2.94 -1.90 39.68
N SER A 38 -3.19 -2.47 40.85
CA SER A 38 -2.41 -2.21 42.07
C SER A 38 -0.92 -2.52 41.96
N HIS A 39 -0.53 -3.41 41.05
CA HIS A 39 0.86 -3.84 40.82
C HIS A 39 1.33 -3.55 39.38
N ALA A 40 0.78 -2.51 38.74
CA ALA A 40 1.15 -2.18 37.36
C ALA A 40 2.62 -1.70 37.25
N ASP A 41 3.41 -2.38 36.41
CA ASP A 41 4.76 -1.97 36.06
C ASP A 41 4.77 -0.74 35.13
N ARG A 42 5.98 -0.14 34.93
CA ARG A 42 6.15 1.04 34.06
C ARG A 42 5.64 0.82 32.64
N VAL A 43 5.87 -0.37 32.08
CA VAL A 43 5.43 -0.73 30.73
C VAL A 43 3.91 -0.71 30.65
N ARG A 44 3.23 -1.30 31.64
CA ARG A 44 1.79 -1.35 31.69
C ARG A 44 1.17 0.04 31.85
N VAL A 45 1.71 0.87 32.73
CA VAL A 45 1.24 2.26 32.89
C VAL A 45 1.33 3.02 31.57
N ASN A 46 2.48 2.94 30.90
CA ASN A 46 2.69 3.59 29.60
C ASN A 46 1.72 3.03 28.53
N PHE A 47 1.51 1.73 28.51
CA PHE A 47 0.59 1.09 27.57
C PHE A 47 -0.87 1.54 27.78
N LEU A 48 -1.34 1.60 29.03
CA LEU A 48 -2.69 2.09 29.33
C LEU A 48 -2.91 3.55 28.93
N LEU A 49 -1.86 4.39 29.02
CA LEU A 49 -1.91 5.79 28.64
C LEU A 49 -1.83 5.99 27.13
N SER A 50 -0.93 5.28 26.46
CA SER A 50 -0.68 5.42 25.00
C SER A 50 -1.61 4.56 24.14
N LYS A 51 -2.27 3.57 24.73
CA LYS A 51 -3.09 2.54 24.08
C LYS A 51 -2.35 1.70 23.03
N LYS A 52 -1.02 1.78 23.01
CA LYS A 52 -0.17 1.05 22.07
C LYS A 52 1.10 0.55 22.76
N VAL A 53 1.51 -0.68 22.44
CA VAL A 53 2.74 -1.27 22.96
C VAL A 53 3.96 -0.55 22.38
N PRO A 54 4.94 -0.11 23.20
CA PRO A 54 6.22 0.40 22.71
C PRO A 54 6.97 -0.61 21.85
N ALA A 55 7.74 -0.15 20.86
CA ALA A 55 8.38 -1.02 19.88
C ALA A 55 9.41 -1.99 20.48
N ASP A 56 10.17 -1.54 21.48
CA ASP A 56 11.16 -2.33 22.23
C ASP A 56 10.49 -3.44 23.06
N VAL A 57 9.38 -3.12 23.71
CA VAL A 57 8.54 -4.08 24.46
C VAL A 57 7.93 -5.11 23.51
N SER A 58 7.37 -4.65 22.39
CA SER A 58 6.83 -5.55 21.35
C SER A 58 7.89 -6.51 20.81
N ALA A 59 9.10 -6.01 20.52
CA ALA A 59 10.20 -6.84 20.05
C ALA A 59 10.59 -7.92 21.09
N TRP A 60 10.65 -7.54 22.37
CA TRP A 60 10.92 -8.49 23.47
C TRP A 60 9.82 -9.57 23.55
N GLN A 61 8.56 -9.17 23.53
CA GLN A 61 7.44 -10.11 23.57
C GLN A 61 7.43 -11.06 22.37
N LEU A 62 7.66 -10.54 21.17
CA LEU A 62 7.73 -11.34 19.93
C LEU A 62 8.88 -12.35 19.94
N SER A 63 10.02 -12.02 20.56
CA SER A 63 11.17 -12.93 20.67
C SER A 63 10.84 -14.21 21.46
N HIS A 64 9.78 -14.20 22.28
CA HIS A 64 9.29 -15.35 23.03
C HIS A 64 8.25 -16.19 22.28
N GLY A 65 8.07 -15.96 20.98
CA GLY A 65 7.26 -16.81 20.11
C GLY A 65 5.75 -16.58 20.20
N ILE A 66 5.28 -15.47 20.76
CA ILE A 66 3.84 -15.17 20.88
C ILE A 66 3.13 -15.12 19.52
N ALA A 67 3.86 -14.73 18.46
CA ALA A 67 3.28 -14.61 17.12
C ALA A 67 2.77 -15.95 16.53
N THR A 68 3.33 -17.07 16.97
CA THR A 68 2.96 -18.42 16.49
C THR A 68 2.29 -19.28 17.57
N ALA A 69 2.21 -18.78 18.82
CA ALA A 69 1.71 -19.54 19.93
C ALA A 69 0.20 -19.81 19.81
N VAL A 70 -0.22 -21.04 20.07
CA VAL A 70 -1.62 -21.47 20.18
C VAL A 70 -2.01 -21.81 21.62
N ARG A 71 -1.07 -21.69 22.54
CA ARG A 71 -1.20 -21.94 23.99
C ARG A 71 -0.60 -20.77 24.75
N PRO A 72 -0.96 -20.57 26.03
CA PRO A 72 -0.38 -19.53 26.86
C PRO A 72 1.16 -19.60 26.89
N VAL A 73 1.80 -18.43 26.74
CA VAL A 73 3.25 -18.26 26.70
C VAL A 73 3.69 -17.44 27.90
N VAL A 74 4.68 -17.93 28.62
CA VAL A 74 5.31 -17.19 29.71
C VAL A 74 6.35 -16.23 29.13
N ILE A 75 6.23 -14.95 29.44
CA ILE A 75 7.19 -13.92 29.11
C ILE A 75 7.93 -13.53 30.39
N PRO A 76 9.24 -13.75 30.48
CA PRO A 76 10.00 -13.41 31.69
C PRO A 76 10.07 -11.89 31.90
N ALA A 77 10.35 -11.49 33.15
CA ALA A 77 10.61 -10.11 33.48
C ALA A 77 11.83 -9.58 32.71
N ASN A 78 11.78 -8.30 32.34
CA ASN A 78 12.92 -7.59 31.75
C ASN A 78 13.17 -6.30 32.54
N PRO A 79 14.18 -6.27 33.42
CA PRO A 79 14.48 -5.12 34.25
C PRO A 79 14.92 -3.89 33.46
N GLU A 80 15.58 -4.08 32.29
CA GLU A 80 16.03 -2.98 31.42
C GLU A 80 14.84 -2.20 30.84
N LEU A 81 13.75 -2.91 30.53
CA LEU A 81 12.50 -2.32 30.07
C LEU A 81 11.61 -1.87 31.23
N GLY A 82 11.94 -2.21 32.47
CA GLY A 82 11.09 -1.98 33.64
C GLY A 82 9.80 -2.82 33.59
N MET A 83 9.89 -4.04 33.06
CA MET A 83 8.77 -4.94 32.78
C MET A 83 8.80 -6.14 33.75
N LEU A 84 7.69 -6.35 34.47
CA LEU A 84 7.42 -7.58 35.22
C LEU A 84 7.11 -8.73 34.26
N GLY A 85 7.33 -9.96 34.74
CA GLY A 85 6.92 -11.15 34.01
C GLY A 85 5.40 -11.20 33.81
N ARG A 86 4.98 -11.85 32.75
CA ARG A 86 3.58 -11.96 32.38
C ARG A 86 3.28 -13.20 31.56
N VAL A 87 2.03 -13.57 31.47
CA VAL A 87 1.58 -14.65 30.59
C VAL A 87 0.74 -14.03 29.47
N CYS A 88 1.13 -14.33 28.24
CA CYS A 88 0.35 -14.05 27.04
C CYS A 88 -0.59 -15.22 26.77
N VAL A 89 -1.90 -14.99 26.82
CA VAL A 89 -2.92 -15.99 26.49
C VAL A 89 -3.46 -15.65 25.10
N PRO A 90 -3.09 -16.42 24.04
CA PRO A 90 -3.68 -16.21 22.73
C PRO A 90 -5.15 -16.61 22.75
N LEU A 91 -6.02 -15.70 22.35
CA LEU A 91 -7.45 -15.94 22.21
C LEU A 91 -7.73 -16.57 20.85
N MET A 92 -8.25 -17.80 20.86
CA MET A 92 -8.39 -18.63 19.65
C MET A 92 -9.85 -18.98 19.39
N VAL A 93 -10.30 -18.91 18.12
CA VAL A 93 -11.61 -19.41 17.67
C VAL A 93 -11.39 -20.27 16.44
N ARG A 94 -11.80 -21.54 16.48
CA ARG A 94 -11.69 -22.49 15.36
C ARG A 94 -10.29 -22.53 14.71
N GLY A 95 -9.23 -22.40 15.52
CA GLY A 95 -7.85 -22.37 15.05
C GLY A 95 -7.34 -21.01 14.60
N PHE A 96 -8.17 -19.98 14.55
CA PHE A 96 -7.78 -18.60 14.25
C PHE A 96 -7.55 -17.80 15.52
N ARG A 97 -6.48 -17.02 15.58
CA ARG A 97 -6.23 -16.08 16.67
C ARG A 97 -7.03 -14.81 16.43
N VAL A 98 -7.70 -14.31 17.49
CA VAL A 98 -8.54 -13.11 17.45
C VAL A 98 -8.03 -11.98 18.34
N GLY A 99 -7.06 -12.26 19.21
CA GLY A 99 -6.44 -11.27 20.09
C GLY A 99 -5.55 -11.92 21.12
N TYR A 100 -5.07 -11.13 22.08
CA TYR A 100 -4.22 -11.57 23.18
C TYR A 100 -4.74 -11.03 24.51
N LEU A 101 -4.87 -11.92 25.52
CA LEU A 101 -5.09 -11.51 26.89
C LEU A 101 -3.75 -11.60 27.65
N TRP A 102 -3.38 -10.52 28.30
CA TRP A 102 -2.17 -10.43 29.09
C TRP A 102 -2.47 -10.44 30.57
N VAL A 103 -1.83 -11.36 31.29
CA VAL A 103 -1.92 -11.51 32.74
C VAL A 103 -0.56 -11.20 33.34
N GLN A 104 -0.46 -10.15 34.14
CA GLN A 104 0.79 -9.71 34.76
C GLN A 104 1.02 -10.40 36.09
N GLN A 105 2.29 -10.63 36.46
CA GLN A 105 2.70 -10.97 37.83
C GLN A 105 2.35 -9.85 38.82
N GLU A 106 2.10 -10.22 40.06
CA GLU A 106 1.85 -9.23 41.14
C GLU A 106 3.17 -8.71 41.73
N SER A 107 4.24 -9.52 41.68
CA SER A 107 5.57 -9.11 42.16
C SER A 107 6.67 -9.79 41.35
N ALA A 108 7.91 -9.27 41.48
CA ALA A 108 9.08 -9.86 40.80
C ALA A 108 9.47 -11.25 41.37
N GLU A 109 9.00 -11.57 42.57
CA GLU A 109 9.32 -12.83 43.27
C GLU A 109 8.35 -13.96 42.85
N GLU A 110 7.23 -13.61 42.27
CA GLU A 110 6.24 -14.56 41.79
C GLU A 110 6.71 -15.24 40.50
N SER A 111 6.51 -16.57 40.41
CA SER A 111 6.76 -17.27 39.16
C SER A 111 5.61 -17.03 38.17
N PRO A 112 5.86 -16.58 36.91
CA PRO A 112 4.82 -16.47 35.90
C PRO A 112 4.08 -17.80 35.63
N THR A 113 4.72 -18.93 35.89
CA THR A 113 4.11 -20.26 35.75
C THR A 113 2.96 -20.49 36.74
N ALA A 114 2.92 -19.78 37.86
CA ALA A 114 1.78 -19.84 38.81
C ALA A 114 0.48 -19.36 38.15
N ILE A 115 0.58 -18.40 37.23
CA ILE A 115 -0.57 -17.90 36.47
C ILE A 115 -1.18 -18.99 35.59
N LEU A 116 -0.34 -19.85 34.98
CA LEU A 116 -0.82 -20.95 34.11
C LEU A 116 -1.74 -21.93 34.85
N THR A 117 -1.51 -22.16 36.15
CA THR A 117 -2.32 -23.08 36.95
C THR A 117 -3.71 -22.54 37.25
N GLN A 118 -3.92 -21.24 37.15
CA GLN A 118 -5.17 -20.55 37.40
C GLN A 118 -6.06 -20.42 36.16
N LEU A 119 -5.45 -20.43 34.95
CA LEU A 119 -6.16 -20.22 33.67
C LEU A 119 -7.32 -21.20 33.42
N PRO A 120 -7.23 -22.50 33.78
CA PRO A 120 -8.36 -23.42 33.58
C PRO A 120 -9.66 -22.96 34.25
N GLY A 121 -9.58 -22.21 35.38
CA GLY A 121 -10.73 -21.65 36.08
C GLY A 121 -11.50 -20.57 35.34
N VAL A 122 -10.95 -20.04 34.25
CA VAL A 122 -11.54 -18.96 33.45
C VAL A 122 -11.74 -19.33 31.96
N ASN A 123 -11.54 -20.60 31.59
CA ASN A 123 -11.64 -21.05 30.20
C ASN A 123 -12.98 -20.65 29.54
N HIS A 124 -14.08 -20.78 30.25
CA HIS A 124 -15.40 -20.41 29.73
C HIS A 124 -15.47 -18.91 29.35
N GLU A 125 -14.98 -18.04 30.23
CA GLU A 125 -14.93 -16.61 29.98
C GLU A 125 -13.98 -16.26 28.80
N LEU A 126 -12.86 -16.97 28.68
CA LEU A 126 -11.92 -16.80 27.55
C LEU A 126 -12.56 -17.23 26.22
N GLU A 127 -13.36 -18.30 26.21
CA GLU A 127 -14.11 -18.71 25.01
C GLU A 127 -15.15 -17.68 24.61
N LEU A 128 -15.93 -17.16 25.58
CA LEU A 128 -16.90 -16.09 25.32
C LEU A 128 -16.21 -14.83 24.81
N LEU A 129 -15.11 -14.42 25.44
CA LEU A 129 -14.32 -13.26 25.03
C LEU A 129 -13.79 -13.42 23.60
N SER A 130 -13.27 -14.61 23.28
CA SER A 130 -12.78 -14.93 21.94
C SER A 130 -13.89 -14.85 20.90
N GLY A 131 -15.11 -15.32 21.23
CA GLY A 131 -16.30 -15.23 20.37
C GLY A 131 -16.70 -13.78 20.09
N LEU A 132 -16.78 -12.93 21.13
CA LEU A 132 -17.10 -11.51 20.98
C LEU A 132 -16.06 -10.76 20.14
N LEU A 133 -14.77 -11.08 20.30
CA LEU A 133 -13.71 -10.47 19.48
C LEU A 133 -13.83 -10.90 18.02
N LEU A 134 -14.13 -12.17 17.74
CA LEU A 134 -14.36 -12.64 16.37
C LEU A 134 -15.51 -11.90 15.71
N ASP A 135 -16.64 -11.77 16.42
CA ASP A 135 -17.82 -11.07 15.91
C ASP A 135 -17.54 -9.59 15.66
N SER A 136 -16.84 -8.94 16.58
CA SER A 136 -16.40 -7.53 16.44
C SER A 136 -15.47 -7.35 15.25
N ASN A 137 -14.45 -8.18 15.13
CA ASN A 137 -13.48 -8.14 14.02
C ASN A 137 -14.16 -8.42 12.67
N THR A 138 -15.16 -9.32 12.64
CA THR A 138 -15.91 -9.63 11.42
C THR A 138 -16.79 -8.44 11.02
N ALA A 139 -17.54 -7.87 11.96
CA ALA A 139 -18.40 -6.71 11.71
C ALA A 139 -17.58 -5.47 11.24
N GLU A 140 -16.45 -5.21 11.89
CA GLU A 140 -15.56 -4.12 11.50
C GLU A 140 -14.95 -4.36 10.12
N SER A 141 -14.55 -5.60 9.82
CA SER A 141 -14.02 -5.99 8.52
C SER A 141 -15.09 -5.86 7.42
N GLU A 142 -16.33 -6.25 7.69
CA GLU A 142 -17.45 -6.09 6.75
C GLU A 142 -17.79 -4.62 6.52
N PHE A 143 -17.82 -3.82 7.59
CA PHE A 143 -18.04 -2.38 7.50
C PHE A 143 -16.95 -1.71 6.65
N ARG A 144 -15.68 -2.03 6.89
CA ARG A 144 -14.55 -1.51 6.12
C ARG A 144 -14.63 -1.91 4.65
N ARG A 145 -14.88 -3.20 4.36
CA ARG A 145 -15.08 -3.68 2.97
C ARG A 145 -16.26 -3.01 2.28
N GLY A 146 -17.34 -2.75 3.02
CA GLY A 146 -18.48 -1.98 2.52
C GLY A 146 -18.07 -0.58 2.09
N ARG A 147 -17.31 0.13 2.93
CA ARG A 147 -16.81 1.48 2.64
C ARG A 147 -15.79 1.50 1.49
N GLU A 148 -14.89 0.51 1.43
CA GLU A 148 -13.93 0.38 0.32
C GLU A 148 -14.67 0.18 -1.02
N ARG A 149 -15.68 -0.68 -1.04
CA ARG A 149 -16.52 -0.89 -2.22
C ARG A 149 -17.26 0.39 -2.62
N GLU A 150 -17.88 1.08 -1.66
CA GLU A 150 -18.59 2.35 -1.91
C GLU A 150 -17.63 3.42 -2.47
N PHE A 151 -16.41 3.53 -1.92
CA PHE A 151 -15.39 4.43 -2.43
C PHE A 151 -14.98 4.13 -3.87
N LEU A 152 -14.74 2.84 -4.19
CA LEU A 152 -14.38 2.43 -5.55
C LEU A 152 -15.53 2.65 -6.54
N LEU A 153 -16.79 2.46 -6.12
CA LEU A 153 -17.95 2.82 -6.92
C LEU A 153 -18.03 4.34 -7.15
N ALA A 154 -17.72 5.16 -6.15
CA ALA A 154 -17.64 6.61 -6.31
C ALA A 154 -16.50 7.00 -7.27
N CYS A 155 -15.36 6.32 -7.20
CA CYS A 155 -14.25 6.48 -8.14
C CYS A 155 -14.63 6.09 -9.59
N SER A 156 -15.55 5.15 -9.79
CA SER A 156 -16.09 4.82 -11.11
C SER A 156 -17.19 5.78 -11.58
N GLY A 157 -17.61 6.71 -10.73
CA GLY A 157 -18.60 7.75 -11.06
C GLY A 157 -20.05 7.36 -10.75
N GLU A 158 -20.30 6.32 -9.93
CA GLU A 158 -21.65 5.92 -9.53
C GLU A 158 -22.25 7.01 -8.63
N PRO A 159 -23.42 7.63 -9.01
CA PRO A 159 -23.94 8.82 -8.34
C PRO A 159 -24.28 8.65 -6.87
N ASN A 160 -24.87 7.50 -6.49
CA ASN A 160 -25.25 7.23 -5.11
C ASN A 160 -24.01 7.06 -4.22
N ALA A 161 -22.98 6.38 -4.73
CA ALA A 161 -21.72 6.22 -4.03
C ALA A 161 -20.97 7.55 -3.88
N VAL A 162 -20.99 8.40 -4.89
CA VAL A 162 -20.42 9.77 -4.82
C VAL A 162 -21.12 10.58 -3.74
N ALA A 163 -22.47 10.52 -3.65
CA ALA A 163 -23.25 11.20 -2.62
C ALA A 163 -22.95 10.64 -1.21
N ALA A 164 -22.83 9.34 -1.08
CA ALA A 164 -22.49 8.69 0.18
C ALA A 164 -21.10 9.10 0.68
N VAL A 165 -20.08 9.04 -0.19
CA VAL A 165 -18.70 9.47 0.14
C VAL A 165 -18.65 10.96 0.54
N ALA A 166 -19.44 11.81 -0.08
CA ALA A 166 -19.54 13.22 0.30
C ALA A 166 -20.04 13.43 1.73
N GLY A 167 -20.85 12.52 2.24
CA GLY A 167 -21.37 12.52 3.62
C GLY A 167 -20.41 11.97 4.67
N TRP A 168 -19.30 11.35 4.28
CA TRP A 168 -18.38 10.77 5.25
C TRP A 168 -17.68 11.84 6.11
N LYS A 169 -17.57 11.60 7.41
CA LYS A 169 -16.93 12.52 8.36
C LYS A 169 -15.47 12.84 8.00
N GLU A 170 -14.76 11.89 7.40
CA GLU A 170 -13.37 12.03 6.97
C GLU A 170 -13.23 12.93 5.74
N VAL A 171 -14.29 13.03 4.93
CA VAL A 171 -14.31 13.80 3.68
C VAL A 171 -14.99 15.15 3.87
N GLN A 172 -16.08 15.19 4.64
CA GLN A 172 -16.89 16.39 4.83
C GLN A 172 -16.10 17.58 5.36
N GLY A 173 -16.11 18.70 4.65
CA GLY A 173 -15.42 19.94 5.03
C GLY A 173 -13.89 19.88 4.99
N ARG A 174 -13.29 18.83 4.42
CA ARG A 174 -11.84 18.60 4.41
C ARG A 174 -11.18 18.73 3.03
N GLY A 175 -11.92 19.23 2.04
CA GLY A 175 -11.35 19.59 0.72
C GLY A 175 -10.48 20.85 0.78
N PRO A 176 -9.73 21.17 -0.27
CA PRO A 176 -9.64 20.40 -1.51
C PRO A 176 -8.84 19.08 -1.34
N TRP A 177 -9.06 18.17 -2.30
CA TRP A 177 -8.51 16.81 -2.26
C TRP A 177 -7.63 16.51 -3.47
N GLN A 178 -6.83 15.45 -3.35
CA GLN A 178 -6.04 14.85 -4.41
C GLN A 178 -6.22 13.34 -4.39
N MET A 179 -6.25 12.69 -5.56
CA MET A 179 -6.28 11.25 -5.69
C MET A 179 -4.88 10.73 -6.03
N VAL A 180 -4.45 9.67 -5.35
CA VAL A 180 -3.18 8.99 -5.62
C VAL A 180 -3.44 7.52 -5.94
N THR A 181 -2.96 7.07 -7.09
CA THR A 181 -2.92 5.64 -7.46
C THR A 181 -1.55 5.08 -7.13
N VAL A 182 -1.52 4.00 -6.34
CA VAL A 182 -0.31 3.26 -5.96
C VAL A 182 -0.24 1.98 -6.79
N LEU A 183 0.76 1.88 -7.65
CA LEU A 183 0.93 0.77 -8.59
C LEU A 183 2.28 0.06 -8.35
N ASP A 184 2.24 -1.26 -8.19
CA ASP A 184 3.43 -2.10 -8.27
C ASP A 184 3.70 -2.45 -9.74
N ALA A 185 4.68 -1.76 -10.34
CA ALA A 185 4.95 -1.87 -11.76
C ALA A 185 5.62 -3.19 -12.16
N ASP A 186 6.32 -3.85 -11.25
CA ASP A 186 6.98 -5.14 -11.51
C ASP A 186 6.11 -6.32 -11.13
N GLY A 187 5.24 -6.17 -10.12
CA GLY A 187 4.27 -7.18 -9.72
C GLY A 187 3.27 -7.51 -10.84
N TRP A 188 3.05 -6.58 -11.75
CA TRP A 188 2.23 -6.79 -12.94
C TRP A 188 2.89 -7.72 -13.99
N ALA A 189 4.22 -7.68 -14.11
CA ALA A 189 4.97 -8.45 -15.10
C ALA A 189 5.29 -9.88 -14.63
N SER A 190 5.17 -10.18 -13.33
CA SER A 190 5.72 -11.39 -12.71
C SER A 190 4.80 -12.64 -12.72
N GLY A 191 3.62 -12.59 -13.38
CA GLY A 191 2.69 -13.74 -13.45
C GLY A 191 1.83 -13.94 -12.20
N PRO A 192 0.93 -14.92 -12.17
CA PRO A 192 -0.08 -15.07 -11.13
C PRO A 192 0.52 -15.61 -9.83
N ASP A 193 0.99 -14.73 -8.97
CA ASP A 193 0.94 -15.03 -7.53
C ASP A 193 -0.55 -15.13 -7.11
N PRO A 194 -0.90 -15.96 -6.12
CA PRO A 194 -2.29 -16.06 -5.70
C PRO A 194 -2.81 -14.66 -5.35
N ILE A 195 -3.74 -14.18 -6.15
CA ILE A 195 -4.32 -12.81 -6.11
C ILE A 195 -4.68 -12.40 -4.68
N ALA A 196 -5.18 -13.34 -3.88
CA ALA A 196 -5.60 -13.09 -2.50
C ALA A 196 -4.44 -12.70 -1.57
N SER A 197 -3.25 -13.31 -1.68
CA SER A 197 -2.11 -12.98 -0.82
C SER A 197 -1.54 -11.60 -1.16
N THR A 198 -1.49 -11.27 -2.43
CA THR A 198 -1.01 -9.96 -2.90
C THR A 198 -1.94 -8.83 -2.47
N LEU A 199 -3.26 -9.03 -2.55
CA LEU A 199 -4.26 -8.07 -2.06
C LEU A 199 -4.13 -7.81 -0.56
N ILE A 200 -3.99 -8.87 0.24
CA ILE A 200 -3.82 -8.76 1.69
C ILE A 200 -2.53 -7.97 2.02
N HIS A 201 -1.41 -8.29 1.36
CA HIS A 201 -0.15 -7.59 1.59
C HIS A 201 -0.23 -6.12 1.22
N ARG A 202 -0.83 -5.79 0.06
CA ARG A 202 -1.01 -4.40 -0.39
C ARG A 202 -1.93 -3.60 0.52
N SER A 203 -3.08 -4.14 0.89
CA SER A 203 -4.04 -3.44 1.75
C SER A 203 -3.48 -3.21 3.15
N THR A 204 -2.77 -4.20 3.71
CA THR A 204 -2.17 -4.08 5.04
C THR A 204 -0.97 -3.14 5.05
N ALA A 205 -0.12 -3.18 4.00
CA ALA A 205 0.97 -2.22 3.86
C ALA A 205 0.45 -0.79 3.72
N LEU A 206 -0.62 -0.60 2.94
CA LEU A 206 -1.25 0.70 2.77
C LEU A 206 -1.86 1.22 4.07
N GLN A 207 -2.56 0.37 4.82
CA GLN A 207 -3.13 0.72 6.13
C GLN A 207 -2.05 1.09 7.15
N ALA A 208 -0.92 0.39 7.17
CA ALA A 208 0.21 0.72 8.03
C ALA A 208 0.85 2.07 7.68
N THR A 209 0.73 2.49 6.41
CA THR A 209 1.32 3.75 5.91
C THR A 209 0.37 4.94 6.05
N VAL A 210 -0.95 4.69 6.02
CA VAL A 210 -2.02 5.72 6.00
C VAL A 210 -2.29 6.33 7.38
N GLY A 211 -1.53 5.99 8.42
CA GLY A 211 -1.59 6.68 9.73
C GLY A 211 -1.19 8.16 9.70
N MET A 212 -1.06 8.77 8.52
CA MET A 212 -0.74 10.18 8.33
C MET A 212 -2.03 11.02 8.29
N ASP A 213 -2.07 12.13 9.00
CA ASP A 213 -3.21 13.07 9.02
C ASP A 213 -3.65 13.60 7.63
N ALA A 214 -2.81 13.39 6.62
CA ALA A 214 -3.04 13.85 5.25
C ALA A 214 -3.87 12.86 4.42
N ALA A 215 -3.77 11.55 4.66
CA ALA A 215 -4.52 10.53 3.93
C ALA A 215 -5.87 10.29 4.60
N LEU A 216 -6.95 10.61 3.90
CA LEU A 216 -8.31 10.56 4.44
C LEU A 216 -8.94 9.17 4.30
N PHE A 217 -8.67 8.48 3.20
CA PHE A 217 -9.21 7.16 2.91
C PHE A 217 -8.37 6.41 1.89
N SER A 218 -8.37 5.08 1.96
CA SER A 218 -7.69 4.22 1.01
C SER A 218 -8.51 2.98 0.68
N ALA A 219 -8.40 2.51 -0.55
CA ALA A 219 -9.00 1.24 -1.00
C ALA A 219 -8.04 0.48 -1.92
N GLY A 220 -8.08 -0.86 -1.84
CA GLY A 220 -7.31 -1.75 -2.70
C GLY A 220 -8.17 -2.35 -3.82
N THR A 221 -7.59 -2.48 -5.01
CA THR A 221 -8.12 -3.30 -6.11
C THR A 221 -7.19 -4.47 -6.38
N GLU A 222 -7.56 -5.37 -7.27
CA GLU A 222 -6.69 -6.51 -7.65
C GLU A 222 -5.35 -6.07 -8.25
N THR A 223 -5.29 -4.90 -8.87
CA THR A 223 -4.13 -4.44 -9.62
C THR A 223 -3.38 -3.28 -8.99
N HIS A 224 -4.06 -2.44 -8.20
CA HIS A 224 -3.49 -1.23 -7.63
C HIS A 224 -4.23 -0.81 -6.35
N SER A 225 -3.73 0.19 -5.66
CA SER A 225 -4.42 0.82 -4.55
C SER A 225 -4.69 2.29 -4.84
N VAL A 226 -5.73 2.83 -4.20
CA VAL A 226 -6.17 4.22 -4.36
C VAL A 226 -6.18 4.89 -3.01
N VAL A 227 -5.67 6.11 -2.92
CA VAL A 227 -5.64 6.90 -1.69
C VAL A 227 -6.21 8.29 -1.96
N LEU A 228 -7.12 8.73 -1.11
CA LEU A 228 -7.66 10.07 -1.09
C LEU A 228 -6.86 10.92 -0.10
N PHE A 229 -6.21 11.96 -0.58
CA PHE A 229 -5.43 12.91 0.21
C PHE A 229 -6.09 14.28 0.28
N ARG A 230 -5.71 15.09 1.28
CA ARG A 230 -5.90 16.54 1.23
C ARG A 230 -4.92 17.13 0.22
N GLU A 231 -5.36 18.10 -0.59
CA GLU A 231 -4.50 18.78 -1.59
C GLU A 231 -3.30 19.50 -0.95
N THR A 232 -3.44 19.96 0.29
CA THR A 232 -2.34 20.55 1.08
C THR A 232 -1.21 19.57 1.36
N THR A 233 -1.40 18.29 1.02
CA THR A 233 -0.38 17.25 1.12
C THR A 233 0.68 17.47 0.05
N GLY A 234 1.79 18.10 0.42
CA GLY A 234 2.87 18.43 -0.51
C GLY A 234 3.60 17.19 -1.06
N ARG A 235 4.38 17.39 -2.13
CA ARG A 235 5.20 16.32 -2.76
C ARG A 235 6.10 15.57 -1.77
N ALA A 236 6.57 16.21 -0.70
CA ALA A 236 7.34 15.57 0.36
C ALA A 236 6.56 14.45 1.07
N ASN A 237 5.27 14.65 1.32
CA ASN A 237 4.42 13.63 1.96
C ASN A 237 4.13 12.47 1.01
N HIS A 238 3.97 12.71 -0.30
CA HIS A 238 3.85 11.65 -1.29
C HIS A 238 5.14 10.83 -1.40
N ALA A 239 6.30 11.47 -1.36
CA ALA A 239 7.59 10.77 -1.36
C ALA A 239 7.76 9.93 -0.08
N GLN A 240 7.34 10.45 1.07
CA GLN A 240 7.37 9.72 2.33
C GLN A 240 6.40 8.52 2.32
N LEU A 241 5.21 8.69 1.75
CA LEU A 241 4.27 7.58 1.51
C LEU A 241 4.90 6.49 0.66
N LEU A 242 5.56 6.86 -0.44
CA LEU A 242 6.24 5.90 -1.32
C LEU A 242 7.25 5.06 -0.55
N VAL A 243 8.15 5.70 0.19
CA VAL A 243 9.20 5.01 0.97
C VAL A 243 8.60 4.09 2.04
N HIS A 244 7.62 4.58 2.81
CA HIS A 244 7.00 3.78 3.85
C HIS A 244 6.21 2.59 3.28
N TYR A 245 5.49 2.80 2.19
CA TYR A 245 4.75 1.74 1.52
C TYR A 245 5.70 0.66 0.98
N GLN A 246 6.81 1.05 0.35
CA GLN A 246 7.84 0.13 -0.11
C GLN A 246 8.40 -0.73 1.03
N LEU A 247 8.76 -0.11 2.15
CA LEU A 247 9.29 -0.81 3.33
C LEU A 247 8.27 -1.80 3.93
N GLU A 248 7.02 -1.38 4.10
CA GLU A 248 5.97 -2.25 4.66
C GLU A 248 5.61 -3.39 3.72
N LEU A 249 5.59 -3.16 2.41
CA LEU A 249 5.34 -4.21 1.43
C LEU A 249 6.48 -5.24 1.40
N ALA A 250 7.75 -4.79 1.42
CA ALA A 250 8.92 -5.67 1.48
C ALA A 250 8.90 -6.56 2.74
N LYS A 251 8.64 -5.94 3.89
CA LYS A 251 8.56 -6.63 5.19
C LYS A 251 7.50 -7.74 5.20
N ARG A 252 6.35 -7.51 4.54
CA ARG A 252 5.22 -8.45 4.53
C ARG A 252 5.32 -9.51 3.46
N SER A 253 5.84 -9.16 2.28
CA SER A 253 5.99 -10.10 1.16
C SER A 253 7.23 -11.00 1.30
N GLY A 254 8.20 -10.62 2.13
CA GLY A 254 9.49 -11.29 2.22
C GLY A 254 10.34 -11.19 0.94
N ARG A 255 9.94 -10.35 -0.01
CA ARG A 255 10.62 -10.12 -1.30
C ARG A 255 11.24 -8.73 -1.34
N PRO A 256 12.35 -8.52 -2.07
CA PRO A 256 12.84 -7.16 -2.32
C PRO A 256 11.75 -6.38 -3.05
N VAL A 257 11.53 -5.14 -2.63
CA VAL A 257 10.46 -4.32 -3.19
C VAL A 257 10.84 -3.88 -4.58
N HIS A 258 9.95 -4.18 -5.48
CA HIS A 258 9.95 -3.77 -6.86
C HIS A 258 9.61 -2.27 -7.02
N ARG A 259 9.56 -1.84 -8.25
CA ARG A 259 9.26 -0.46 -8.61
C ARG A 259 7.81 -0.09 -8.29
N ILE A 260 7.61 0.69 -7.23
CA ILE A 260 6.30 1.24 -6.87
C ILE A 260 6.15 2.63 -7.48
N ILE A 261 5.02 2.88 -8.11
CA ILE A 261 4.68 4.15 -8.76
C ILE A 261 3.51 4.80 -8.04
N LEU A 262 3.63 6.08 -7.77
CA LEU A 262 2.53 6.95 -7.32
C LEU A 262 2.11 7.88 -8.45
N GLY A 263 0.94 7.62 -9.03
CA GLY A 263 0.29 8.53 -9.97
C GLY A 263 -0.62 9.50 -9.22
N ILE A 264 -0.47 10.80 -9.43
CA ILE A 264 -1.13 11.87 -8.67
C ILE A 264 -2.06 12.65 -9.58
N SER A 265 -3.32 12.87 -9.15
CA SER A 265 -4.29 13.70 -9.86
C SER A 265 -4.04 15.20 -9.66
N GLU A 266 -4.71 16.04 -10.41
CA GLU A 266 -4.94 17.43 -10.02
C GLU A 266 -5.73 17.51 -8.71
N GLY A 267 -5.59 18.66 -8.02
CA GLY A 267 -6.42 18.98 -6.86
C GLY A 267 -7.89 19.22 -7.28
N PHE A 268 -8.84 18.77 -6.45
CA PHE A 268 -10.25 18.96 -6.71
C PHE A 268 -11.03 19.33 -5.44
N ALA A 269 -12.13 20.08 -5.60
CA ALA A 269 -12.90 20.63 -4.47
C ALA A 269 -14.30 20.04 -4.32
N LYS A 270 -14.78 19.26 -5.29
CA LYS A 270 -16.13 18.70 -5.28
C LYS A 270 -16.07 17.19 -5.47
N THR A 271 -16.77 16.45 -4.64
CA THR A 271 -16.79 14.96 -4.69
C THR A 271 -17.25 14.39 -6.02
N ARG A 272 -18.07 15.12 -6.77
CA ARG A 272 -18.43 14.75 -8.16
C ARG A 272 -17.24 14.67 -9.13
N GLN A 273 -16.08 15.20 -8.75
CA GLN A 273 -14.84 15.15 -9.54
C GLN A 273 -13.97 13.91 -9.19
N LEU A 274 -14.40 13.05 -8.25
CA LEU A 274 -13.68 11.86 -7.82
C LEU A 274 -13.31 10.95 -8.99
N SER A 275 -14.25 10.68 -9.90
CA SER A 275 -14.01 9.78 -11.04
C SER A 275 -12.98 10.34 -12.00
N GLU A 276 -12.99 11.63 -12.25
CA GLU A 276 -11.99 12.28 -13.11
C GLU A 276 -10.62 12.31 -12.43
N ALA A 277 -10.54 12.65 -11.14
CA ALA A 277 -9.30 12.63 -10.37
C ALA A 277 -8.71 11.21 -10.30
N TYR A 278 -9.56 10.20 -10.13
CA TYR A 278 -9.15 8.80 -10.18
C TYR A 278 -8.60 8.41 -11.55
N ARG A 279 -9.30 8.80 -12.64
CA ARG A 279 -8.83 8.58 -14.00
C ARG A 279 -7.45 9.23 -14.23
N GLN A 280 -7.27 10.48 -13.80
CA GLN A 280 -6.00 11.21 -13.94
C GLN A 280 -4.85 10.49 -13.19
N SER A 281 -5.07 10.09 -11.94
CA SER A 281 -4.04 9.41 -11.15
C SER A 281 -3.67 8.04 -11.73
N ARG A 282 -4.66 7.27 -12.24
CA ARG A 282 -4.39 5.99 -12.93
C ARG A 282 -3.58 6.19 -14.21
N VAL A 283 -3.98 7.15 -15.05
CA VAL A 283 -3.27 7.45 -16.30
C VAL A 283 -1.82 7.86 -16.02
N ALA A 284 -1.59 8.66 -14.98
CA ALA A 284 -0.25 9.04 -14.56
C ALA A 284 0.59 7.81 -14.13
N ALA A 285 0.01 6.92 -13.33
CA ALA A 285 0.68 5.68 -12.91
C ALA A 285 0.96 4.75 -14.09
N GLN A 286 0.01 4.59 -15.03
CA GLN A 286 0.16 3.78 -16.23
C GLN A 286 1.26 4.34 -17.15
N ALA A 287 1.32 5.65 -17.34
CA ALA A 287 2.35 6.30 -18.15
C ALA A 287 3.75 6.05 -17.55
N ALA A 288 3.90 6.23 -16.25
CA ALA A 288 5.16 5.99 -15.57
C ALA A 288 5.58 4.51 -15.55
N ALA A 289 4.62 3.58 -15.57
CA ALA A 289 4.91 2.16 -15.66
C ALA A 289 5.60 1.78 -16.98
N VAL A 290 5.23 2.44 -18.08
CA VAL A 290 5.78 2.18 -19.43
C VAL A 290 6.86 3.18 -19.86
N ASP A 291 7.03 4.28 -19.14
CA ASP A 291 8.05 5.29 -19.41
C ASP A 291 8.82 5.65 -18.13
N SER A 292 9.96 4.99 -17.91
CA SER A 292 10.78 5.17 -16.71
C SER A 292 11.34 6.58 -16.52
N GLN A 293 11.35 7.41 -17.56
CA GLN A 293 11.81 8.80 -17.45
C GLN A 293 10.87 9.68 -16.65
N LEU A 294 9.59 9.28 -16.51
CA LEU A 294 8.62 9.96 -15.67
C LEU A 294 8.88 9.78 -14.17
N GLY A 295 9.72 8.79 -13.80
CA GLY A 295 10.03 8.49 -12.40
C GLY A 295 8.93 7.69 -11.70
N GLU A 296 9.01 7.65 -10.35
CA GLU A 296 8.08 6.87 -9.50
C GLU A 296 7.00 7.74 -8.86
N LEU A 297 7.19 9.04 -8.79
CA LEU A 297 6.23 10.02 -8.26
C LEU A 297 5.79 10.97 -9.37
N VAL A 298 4.61 10.73 -9.95
CA VAL A 298 4.19 11.31 -11.23
C VAL A 298 2.88 12.07 -11.11
N ASP A 299 2.94 13.38 -11.34
CA ASP A 299 1.76 14.25 -11.47
C ASP A 299 1.13 14.07 -12.85
N CYS A 300 -0.21 13.98 -12.92
CA CYS A 300 -0.94 13.83 -14.18
C CYS A 300 -0.63 14.94 -15.20
N ARG A 301 -0.22 16.14 -14.75
CA ARG A 301 0.15 17.27 -15.62
C ARG A 301 1.52 17.09 -16.29
N SER A 302 2.36 16.18 -15.78
CA SER A 302 3.74 15.98 -16.25
C SER A 302 3.91 14.82 -17.24
N ILE A 303 2.84 14.09 -17.57
CA ILE A 303 2.91 12.90 -18.42
C ILE A 303 2.88 13.17 -19.92
N GLY A 304 2.81 14.45 -20.33
CA GLY A 304 2.93 14.87 -21.73
C GLY A 304 1.93 14.20 -22.66
N VAL A 305 2.41 13.59 -23.73
CA VAL A 305 1.59 12.97 -24.77
C VAL A 305 0.69 11.84 -24.27
N TYR A 306 1.02 11.21 -23.14
CA TYR A 306 0.20 10.15 -22.57
C TYR A 306 -1.20 10.63 -22.13
N GLN A 307 -1.36 11.92 -21.80
CA GLN A 307 -2.69 12.51 -21.59
C GLN A 307 -3.54 12.45 -22.86
N LEU A 308 -2.95 12.78 -23.99
CA LEU A 308 -3.65 12.75 -25.29
C LEU A 308 -4.02 11.32 -25.67
N LEU A 309 -3.08 10.38 -25.51
CA LEU A 309 -3.33 8.97 -25.80
C LEU A 309 -4.42 8.38 -24.91
N ALA A 310 -4.44 8.72 -23.62
CA ALA A 310 -5.51 8.29 -22.71
C ALA A 310 -6.87 8.90 -23.07
N SER A 311 -6.91 10.16 -23.53
CA SER A 311 -8.14 10.88 -23.90
C SER A 311 -8.70 10.43 -25.25
N ALA A 312 -7.84 10.02 -26.18
CA ALA A 312 -8.28 9.51 -27.49
C ALA A 312 -9.00 8.16 -27.41
N GLY A 313 -9.00 7.52 -26.23
CA GLY A 313 -9.66 6.23 -26.02
C GLY A 313 -8.85 5.06 -26.59
N GLY A 314 -9.47 3.91 -26.61
CA GLY A 314 -8.83 2.65 -27.02
C GLY A 314 -8.38 1.81 -25.84
N GLY A 315 -8.75 0.53 -25.88
CA GLY A 315 -8.34 -0.47 -24.87
C GLY A 315 -6.82 -0.74 -24.93
N VAL A 316 -6.34 -1.53 -23.98
CA VAL A 316 -4.97 -2.06 -24.03
C VAL A 316 -4.80 -2.85 -25.33
N GLY A 317 -3.76 -2.53 -26.10
CA GLY A 317 -3.50 -3.11 -27.43
C GLY A 317 -4.11 -2.33 -28.60
N ALA A 318 -5.06 -1.42 -28.42
CA ALA A 318 -5.61 -0.61 -29.49
C ALA A 318 -4.58 0.29 -30.19
N TRP A 319 -3.47 0.55 -29.51
CA TRP A 319 -2.34 1.37 -30.00
C TRP A 319 -1.15 0.54 -30.46
N ALA A 320 -1.28 -0.80 -30.55
CA ALA A 320 -0.20 -1.69 -30.98
C ALA A 320 0.24 -1.39 -32.44
N ASP A 321 -0.70 -1.03 -33.30
CA ASP A 321 -0.41 -0.48 -34.62
C ASP A 321 -0.54 1.05 -34.58
N SER A 322 0.59 1.73 -34.65
CA SER A 322 0.63 3.19 -34.66
C SER A 322 0.14 3.82 -35.97
N GLY A 323 -0.13 3.02 -37.01
CA GLY A 323 -0.44 3.50 -38.35
C GLY A 323 0.73 4.22 -39.07
N SER A 324 1.87 4.41 -38.39
CA SER A 324 3.05 5.07 -38.97
C SER A 324 3.76 4.17 -39.96
N VAL A 325 3.90 4.65 -41.20
CA VAL A 325 4.64 3.95 -42.26
C VAL A 325 6.13 3.87 -41.90
N TYR A 326 6.69 4.97 -41.41
CA TYR A 326 8.11 5.04 -41.05
C TYR A 326 8.42 4.12 -39.85
N PHE A 327 7.54 4.06 -38.89
CA PHE A 327 7.75 3.20 -37.72
C PHE A 327 7.70 1.71 -38.11
N ARG A 328 6.76 1.29 -38.94
CA ARG A 328 6.71 -0.09 -39.46
C ARG A 328 7.96 -0.45 -40.23
N MET A 329 8.45 0.46 -41.11
CA MET A 329 9.71 0.25 -41.83
C MET A 329 10.89 0.02 -40.88
N LEU A 330 10.96 0.76 -39.76
CA LEU A 330 11.98 0.54 -38.72
C LEU A 330 11.83 -0.82 -38.05
N GLU A 331 10.62 -1.20 -37.62
CA GLU A 331 10.36 -2.50 -36.96
C GLU A 331 10.76 -3.69 -37.86
N ASP A 332 10.40 -3.64 -39.14
CA ASP A 332 10.70 -4.71 -40.08
C ASP A 332 12.21 -4.90 -40.30
N HIS A 333 13.02 -3.83 -40.15
CA HIS A 333 14.45 -3.84 -40.42
C HIS A 333 15.34 -3.81 -39.16
N ASP A 334 14.78 -3.55 -37.98
CA ASP A 334 15.54 -3.53 -36.72
C ASP A 334 15.58 -4.89 -36.04
N ARG A 335 15.97 -5.94 -36.77
CA ARG A 335 16.02 -7.33 -36.29
C ARG A 335 16.83 -7.53 -35.01
N ASN A 336 17.87 -6.68 -34.82
CA ASN A 336 18.75 -6.76 -33.66
C ASN A 336 18.31 -5.84 -32.50
N GLY A 337 17.26 -5.04 -32.68
CA GLY A 337 16.81 -4.08 -31.68
C GLY A 337 17.81 -2.95 -31.41
N GLU A 338 18.58 -2.52 -32.43
CA GLU A 338 19.63 -1.53 -32.26
C GLU A 338 19.24 -0.12 -32.71
N LEU A 339 18.27 0.02 -33.61
CA LEU A 339 17.91 1.30 -34.24
C LEU A 339 16.84 2.03 -33.42
N ILE A 340 15.79 1.32 -33.05
CA ILE A 340 14.64 1.88 -32.29
C ILE A 340 15.09 2.48 -30.95
N PRO A 341 15.88 1.79 -30.09
CA PRO A 341 16.34 2.38 -28.84
C PRO A 341 17.19 3.64 -28.99
N VAL A 342 18.00 3.70 -30.04
CA VAL A 342 18.80 4.91 -30.32
C VAL A 342 17.91 6.09 -30.71
N LEU A 343 16.94 5.86 -31.59
CA LEU A 343 16.01 6.89 -32.01
C LEU A 343 15.14 7.41 -30.88
N GLU A 344 14.64 6.48 -30.06
CA GLU A 344 13.83 6.79 -28.88
C GLU A 344 14.59 7.64 -27.87
N LEU A 345 15.82 7.24 -27.53
CA LEU A 345 16.67 8.00 -26.62
C LEU A 345 17.07 9.37 -27.19
N LEU A 346 17.27 9.48 -28.50
CA LEU A 346 17.54 10.78 -29.15
C LEU A 346 16.35 11.73 -28.98
N TYR A 347 15.12 11.24 -29.15
CA TYR A 347 13.92 12.05 -28.91
C TYR A 347 13.74 12.46 -27.46
N ASP A 348 13.97 11.54 -26.56
CA ASP A 348 13.81 11.75 -25.12
C ASP A 348 14.95 12.59 -24.48
N ASN A 349 16.06 12.82 -25.21
CA ASN A 349 17.20 13.64 -24.76
C ASN A 349 17.52 14.79 -25.74
N ASP A 350 16.49 15.40 -26.30
CA ASP A 350 16.60 16.60 -27.19
C ASP A 350 17.59 16.47 -28.34
N GLY A 351 17.84 15.24 -28.79
CA GLY A 351 18.78 14.94 -29.86
C GLY A 351 20.26 14.87 -29.43
N SER A 352 20.54 14.86 -28.12
CA SER A 352 21.91 14.77 -27.59
C SER A 352 22.54 13.41 -27.85
N VAL A 353 23.39 13.34 -28.87
CA VAL A 353 24.16 12.12 -29.20
C VAL A 353 25.09 11.70 -28.06
N GLN A 354 25.63 12.68 -27.32
CA GLN A 354 26.52 12.44 -26.19
C GLN A 354 25.81 11.66 -25.06
N ASP A 355 24.61 12.11 -24.67
CA ASP A 355 23.84 11.49 -23.60
C ASP A 355 23.36 10.10 -24.00
N VAL A 356 22.92 9.93 -25.25
CA VAL A 356 22.53 8.63 -25.79
C VAL A 356 23.69 7.65 -25.82
N ALA A 357 24.89 8.10 -26.24
CA ALA A 357 26.10 7.29 -26.26
C ALA A 357 26.46 6.81 -24.84
N THR A 358 26.40 7.69 -23.85
CA THR A 358 26.65 7.37 -22.44
C THR A 358 25.64 6.35 -21.91
N ARG A 359 24.33 6.56 -22.15
CA ARG A 359 23.25 5.66 -21.66
C ARG A 359 23.31 4.28 -22.30
N LEU A 360 23.72 4.17 -23.58
CA LEU A 360 23.83 2.88 -24.27
C LEU A 360 25.21 2.24 -24.10
N HIS A 361 26.13 2.87 -23.37
CA HIS A 361 27.51 2.43 -23.25
C HIS A 361 28.20 2.24 -24.61
N LEU A 362 27.95 3.18 -25.55
CA LEU A 362 28.47 3.15 -26.91
C LEU A 362 29.36 4.37 -27.20
N HIS A 363 30.23 4.26 -28.21
CA HIS A 363 30.92 5.42 -28.72
C HIS A 363 29.98 6.27 -29.58
N ARG A 364 30.14 7.60 -29.55
CA ARG A 364 29.31 8.54 -30.35
C ARG A 364 29.27 8.22 -31.85
N SER A 365 30.37 7.71 -32.42
CA SER A 365 30.39 7.29 -33.82
C SER A 365 29.39 6.16 -34.11
N SER A 366 29.18 5.23 -33.17
CA SER A 366 28.20 4.15 -33.31
C SER A 366 26.77 4.71 -33.37
N ILE A 367 26.48 5.76 -32.60
CA ILE A 367 25.17 6.43 -32.65
C ILE A 367 24.97 7.12 -33.99
N TYR A 368 26.00 7.85 -34.51
CA TYR A 368 25.93 8.46 -35.85
C TYR A 368 25.76 7.43 -36.97
N ASN A 369 26.44 6.29 -36.89
CA ASN A 369 26.30 5.21 -37.87
C ASN A 369 24.87 4.63 -37.86
N ARG A 370 24.29 4.36 -36.66
CA ARG A 370 22.91 3.89 -36.53
C ARG A 370 21.92 4.92 -37.05
N LEU A 371 22.11 6.19 -36.73
CA LEU A 371 21.29 7.29 -37.25
C LEU A 371 21.40 7.41 -38.79
N GLY A 372 22.61 7.21 -39.36
CA GLY A 372 22.80 7.15 -40.80
C GLY A 372 22.01 6.01 -41.45
N ARG A 373 22.05 4.81 -40.86
CA ARG A 373 21.22 3.66 -41.29
C ARG A 373 19.72 3.96 -41.24
N ILE A 374 19.24 4.60 -40.16
CA ILE A 374 17.84 5.00 -40.05
C ILE A 374 17.45 5.97 -41.16
N ARG A 375 18.30 7.01 -41.45
CA ARG A 375 18.06 7.96 -42.55
C ARG A 375 18.00 7.29 -43.91
N GLN A 376 18.92 6.36 -44.16
CA GLN A 376 18.97 5.62 -45.42
C GLN A 376 17.73 4.72 -45.59
N LEU A 377 17.31 4.07 -44.51
CA LEU A 377 16.12 3.21 -44.50
C LEU A 377 14.84 3.99 -44.76
N LEU A 378 14.66 5.11 -44.07
CA LEU A 378 13.41 5.88 -44.10
C LEU A 378 13.34 6.84 -45.32
N GLY A 379 14.47 7.17 -45.92
CA GLY A 379 14.55 8.19 -46.97
C GLY A 379 14.30 9.63 -46.51
N VAL A 380 14.19 9.86 -45.20
CA VAL A 380 13.91 11.15 -44.55
C VAL A 380 14.81 11.35 -43.33
N ASP A 381 14.94 12.59 -42.86
CA ASP A 381 15.64 12.86 -41.61
C ASP A 381 14.69 12.65 -40.43
N PRO A 382 14.86 11.59 -39.60
CA PRO A 382 13.98 11.28 -38.49
C PRO A 382 14.03 12.33 -37.36
N LEU A 383 15.03 13.21 -37.35
CA LEU A 383 15.20 14.23 -36.32
C LEU A 383 14.56 15.58 -36.68
N LYS A 384 13.90 15.69 -37.86
CA LYS A 384 13.34 16.95 -38.36
C LYS A 384 11.87 16.84 -38.75
N GLY A 385 11.15 17.94 -38.56
CA GLY A 385 9.81 18.17 -39.08
C GLY A 385 8.76 17.13 -38.71
N LEU A 386 7.89 16.81 -39.65
CA LEU A 386 6.79 15.85 -39.46
C LEU A 386 7.28 14.40 -39.19
N PRO A 387 8.33 13.90 -39.90
CA PRO A 387 8.87 12.57 -39.58
C PRO A 387 9.31 12.42 -38.13
N ARG A 388 9.92 13.45 -37.53
CA ARG A 388 10.26 13.44 -36.09
C ARG A 388 9.03 13.28 -35.20
N LEU A 389 8.01 14.09 -35.48
CA LEU A 389 6.77 14.07 -34.68
C LEU A 389 6.05 12.71 -34.80
N GLU A 390 5.91 12.21 -36.02
CA GLU A 390 5.26 10.94 -36.33
C GLU A 390 5.95 9.76 -35.62
N LEU A 391 7.27 9.65 -35.80
CA LEU A 391 8.07 8.58 -35.20
C LEU A 391 8.07 8.64 -33.67
N HIS A 392 8.20 9.85 -33.09
CA HIS A 392 8.17 10.02 -31.64
C HIS A 392 6.79 9.65 -31.08
N ALA A 393 5.70 10.09 -31.73
CA ALA A 393 4.36 9.70 -31.34
C ALA A 393 4.15 8.19 -31.44
N ALA A 394 4.59 7.56 -32.53
CA ALA A 394 4.49 6.11 -32.72
C ALA A 394 5.22 5.31 -31.61
N LEU A 395 6.41 5.74 -31.23
CA LEU A 395 7.16 5.15 -30.11
C LEU A 395 6.41 5.26 -28.78
N LYS A 396 5.87 6.44 -28.46
CA LYS A 396 5.07 6.62 -27.23
C LYS A 396 3.75 5.84 -27.29
N MET A 397 3.10 5.72 -28.45
CA MET A 397 1.91 4.87 -28.67
C MET A 397 2.23 3.40 -28.39
N ARG A 398 3.35 2.90 -28.90
CA ARG A 398 3.80 1.52 -28.67
C ARG A 398 4.02 1.25 -27.17
N ARG A 399 4.70 2.14 -26.44
CA ARG A 399 4.83 2.05 -24.99
C ARG A 399 3.46 2.05 -24.31
N TRP A 400 2.57 2.96 -24.72
CA TRP A 400 1.23 3.07 -24.16
C TRP A 400 0.37 1.81 -24.40
N ALA A 401 0.57 1.12 -25.51
CA ALA A 401 -0.11 -0.15 -25.82
C ALA A 401 0.20 -1.25 -24.78
N SER A 402 1.41 -1.23 -24.21
CA SER A 402 1.86 -2.21 -23.20
C SER A 402 1.58 -1.83 -21.76
N ARG A 403 0.81 -0.75 -21.51
CA ARG A 403 0.52 -0.28 -20.14
C ARG A 403 -0.24 -1.31 -19.29
N PRO A 404 -0.05 -1.31 -17.96
CA PRO A 404 -0.82 -2.13 -17.05
C PRO A 404 -2.34 -1.90 -17.20
N ARG A 405 -3.11 -2.97 -17.04
CA ARG A 405 -4.57 -2.91 -16.96
C ARG A 405 -4.99 -2.59 -15.53
N ILE A 406 -5.26 -1.33 -15.25
CA ILE A 406 -5.66 -0.89 -13.91
C ILE A 406 -6.90 0.01 -13.98
#